data_b5d85c662725f8055c2b2fc0b355c31e
#
_entry.id   b5d85c662725f8055c2b2fc0b355c31e
#
_cell.length_a   1.000
_cell.length_b   1.000
_cell.length_c   1.000
_cell.angle_alpha   90.00
_cell.angle_beta   90.00
_cell.angle_gamma   90.00
#
_symmetry.space_group_name_H-M   'P 1'
#
loop_
_entity.id
_entity.type
_entity.pdbx_description
1 polymer ?
#
loop_
_entity_poly.entity_id
_entity_poly.type
_entity_poly.pdbx_seq_one_letter_code
_entity_poly.pdbx_strand_id
1 'polypeptide(L)'
;MGRKKRPAEQRSHSAAARRRKKNERKYAFTCCVVLLLLLSVGAALSLTVFFPIETISVSGSTRYAEGDLMEASGLKTGDNILCFRASAAGDRLVERFPYIERARVTRVFPDTVSIQVTESEVNTAIETDGGYLLLSGRGRILEGPNPYPPDGCPRIIGFQLSGTPAPGSYLPKTEQERFDLLREIEAGLRENGLSSISVIDLRDLIEMRLLYDGRLAIKLGSRIDLPYKLRAAAEVIRLSVDSKTVGTLDVSVRPTMRLREINLYAADVWPFPESMRGDYERTIPKIRPMIPKLPEASSSAPAESLPPASLQQPETELPGDEAETPGGEAGEASSAEAPEEAPQEEEEETSDDGELPPLTVIEA
;
A
#
# COMPACT_ATOMS: atom_id res chain seq x y z
N MET A 1 12.26 104.27 20.76
CA MET A 1 12.22 102.83 20.80
C MET A 1 11.04 102.37 21.65
N GLY A 2 9.88 102.06 21.05
CA GLY A 2 8.62 101.71 21.77
C GLY A 2 8.32 100.26 21.58
N ARG A 3 8.50 99.43 22.61
CA ARG A 3 8.10 98.02 22.66
C ARG A 3 6.60 97.90 22.92
N LYS A 4 5.80 97.65 21.88
CA LYS A 4 4.40 97.33 21.99
C LYS A 4 4.18 96.01 22.77
N LYS A 5 3.69 96.12 24.00
CA LYS A 5 3.14 94.97 24.81
C LYS A 5 1.87 94.50 24.15
N ARG A 6 1.87 93.24 23.64
CA ARG A 6 0.66 92.55 23.16
C ARG A 6 -0.22 92.21 24.39
N PRO A 7 -1.53 92.43 24.35
CA PRO A 7 -2.40 92.17 25.47
C PRO A 7 -2.51 90.67 25.81
N ALA A 8 -2.45 90.39 27.12
CA ALA A 8 -2.48 89.08 27.73
C ALA A 8 -3.80 88.31 27.52
N GLU A 9 -4.87 89.02 27.19
CA GLU A 9 -6.23 88.47 26.99
C GLU A 9 -6.41 87.57 25.78
N GLN A 10 -5.64 87.81 24.70
CA GLN A 10 -5.77 86.95 23.51
C GLN A 10 -5.15 85.56 23.68
N ARG A 11 -4.28 85.29 24.66
CA ARG A 11 -3.66 84.00 24.95
C ARG A 11 -4.60 83.06 25.75
N SER A 12 -5.47 83.61 26.56
CA SER A 12 -6.38 82.78 27.38
C SER A 12 -7.52 82.15 26.58
N HIS A 13 -8.08 82.88 25.60
CA HIS A 13 -9.15 82.37 24.72
C HIS A 13 -8.63 81.21 23.77
N SER A 14 -7.40 81.30 23.31
CA SER A 14 -6.85 80.29 22.44
C SER A 14 -6.51 78.96 23.17
N ALA A 15 -6.11 79.01 24.42
CA ALA A 15 -5.87 77.88 25.28
C ALA A 15 -7.16 77.12 25.69
N ALA A 16 -8.20 77.92 26.03
CA ALA A 16 -9.54 77.35 26.36
C ALA A 16 -10.16 76.61 25.13
N ALA A 17 -10.08 77.23 23.95
CA ALA A 17 -10.57 76.63 22.70
C ALA A 17 -9.80 75.35 22.31
N ARG A 18 -8.47 75.29 22.51
CA ARG A 18 -7.69 74.10 22.30
C ARG A 18 -8.03 73.00 23.30
N ARG A 19 -8.31 73.29 24.55
CA ARG A 19 -8.77 72.34 25.57
C ARG A 19 -10.14 71.79 25.25
N ARG A 20 -11.08 72.59 24.80
CA ARG A 20 -12.40 72.13 24.36
C ARG A 20 -12.30 71.21 23.17
N LYS A 21 -11.62 71.54 22.10
CA LYS A 21 -11.41 70.68 20.94
C LYS A 21 -10.71 69.35 21.30
N LYS A 22 -9.77 69.36 22.27
CA LYS A 22 -9.12 68.15 22.74
C LYS A 22 -10.05 67.25 23.52
N ASN A 23 -10.96 67.79 24.32
CA ASN A 23 -11.97 67.05 25.05
C ASN A 23 -13.05 66.51 24.10
N GLU A 24 -13.56 67.32 23.17
CA GLU A 24 -14.50 66.91 22.15
C GLU A 24 -13.95 65.71 21.32
N ARG A 25 -12.67 65.74 20.93
CA ARG A 25 -12.01 64.63 20.25
C ARG A 25 -11.89 63.39 21.12
N LYS A 26 -11.65 63.53 22.44
CA LYS A 26 -11.64 62.38 23.37
C LYS A 26 -13.05 61.79 23.56
N TYR A 27 -14.07 62.64 23.70
CA TYR A 27 -15.45 62.17 23.79
C TYR A 27 -15.90 61.49 22.49
N ALA A 28 -15.59 62.07 21.33
CA ALA A 28 -15.88 61.45 20.03
C ALA A 28 -15.16 60.11 19.88
N PHE A 29 -13.88 60.00 20.26
CA PHE A 29 -13.14 58.75 20.24
C PHE A 29 -13.75 57.72 21.19
N THR A 30 -14.10 58.12 22.43
CA THR A 30 -14.76 57.23 23.40
C THR A 30 -16.12 56.73 22.89
N CYS A 31 -16.93 57.65 22.32
CA CYS A 31 -18.22 57.28 21.71
C CYS A 31 -18.03 56.28 20.53
N CYS A 32 -17.05 56.53 19.68
CA CYS A 32 -16.72 55.59 18.59
C CYS A 32 -16.32 54.21 19.12
N VAL A 33 -15.48 54.13 20.16
CA VAL A 33 -15.05 52.86 20.78
C VAL A 33 -16.24 52.15 21.41
N VAL A 34 -17.10 52.87 22.15
CA VAL A 34 -18.31 52.28 22.75
C VAL A 34 -19.29 51.79 21.69
N LEU A 35 -19.49 52.57 20.62
CA LEU A 35 -20.35 52.17 19.51
C LEU A 35 -19.80 50.92 18.81
N LEU A 36 -18.49 50.85 18.57
CA LEU A 36 -17.81 49.71 17.95
C LEU A 36 -17.95 48.45 18.83
N LEU A 37 -17.83 48.63 20.15
CA LEU A 37 -18.01 47.56 21.13
C LEU A 37 -19.43 47.05 21.16
N LEU A 38 -20.43 47.96 21.15
CA LEU A 38 -21.86 47.60 21.08
C LEU A 38 -22.18 46.87 19.76
N LEU A 39 -21.66 47.36 18.65
CA LEU A 39 -21.84 46.71 17.35
C LEU A 39 -21.20 45.31 17.33
N SER A 40 -20.00 45.16 17.92
CA SER A 40 -19.32 43.85 17.97
C SER A 40 -20.07 42.83 18.84
N VAL A 41 -20.59 43.28 20.00
CA VAL A 41 -21.40 42.43 20.88
C VAL A 41 -22.73 42.10 20.22
N GLY A 42 -23.38 43.06 19.57
CA GLY A 42 -24.64 42.85 18.84
C GLY A 42 -24.43 41.86 17.66
N ALA A 43 -23.36 42.03 16.90
CA ALA A 43 -23.02 41.11 15.82
C ALA A 43 -22.70 39.69 16.34
N ALA A 44 -21.94 39.58 17.44
CA ALA A 44 -21.63 38.28 18.04
C ALA A 44 -22.89 37.56 18.51
N LEU A 45 -23.80 38.26 19.23
CA LEU A 45 -25.08 37.71 19.67
C LEU A 45 -25.97 37.32 18.47
N SER A 46 -26.01 38.14 17.44
CA SER A 46 -26.78 37.87 16.23
C SER A 46 -26.28 36.56 15.56
N LEU A 47 -24.97 36.41 15.37
CA LEU A 47 -24.40 35.23 14.77
C LEU A 47 -24.61 33.94 15.59
N THR A 48 -24.62 34.03 16.93
CA THR A 48 -24.82 32.87 17.80
C THR A 48 -26.28 32.43 17.89
N VAL A 49 -27.24 33.35 17.83
CA VAL A 49 -28.67 33.04 17.98
C VAL A 49 -29.32 32.64 16.65
N PHE A 50 -28.87 33.20 15.53
CA PHE A 50 -29.55 33.01 14.24
C PHE A 50 -29.08 31.82 13.40
N PHE A 51 -28.07 31.08 13.85
CA PHE A 51 -27.53 29.95 13.09
C PHE A 51 -27.41 28.65 13.91
N PRO A 52 -28.50 28.16 14.54
CA PRO A 52 -28.50 26.85 15.18
C PRO A 52 -28.50 25.75 14.11
N ILE A 53 -27.87 24.62 14.39
CA ILE A 53 -27.98 23.40 13.58
C ILE A 53 -29.38 22.82 13.85
N GLU A 54 -30.24 22.81 12.84
CA GLU A 54 -31.56 22.16 12.93
C GLU A 54 -31.49 20.72 12.39
N THR A 55 -30.74 20.52 11.32
CA THR A 55 -30.64 19.22 10.64
C THR A 55 -29.20 18.76 10.49
N ILE A 56 -28.95 17.49 10.84
CA ILE A 56 -27.69 16.81 10.55
C ILE A 56 -28.02 15.67 9.60
N SER A 57 -27.53 15.73 8.36
CA SER A 57 -27.71 14.69 7.37
C SER A 57 -26.43 13.84 7.26
N VAL A 58 -26.59 12.51 7.32
CA VAL A 58 -25.48 11.56 7.14
C VAL A 58 -25.70 10.80 5.85
N SER A 59 -24.62 10.57 5.10
CA SER A 59 -24.66 9.82 3.85
C SER A 59 -23.37 9.04 3.61
N GLY A 60 -23.46 7.93 2.83
CA GLY A 60 -22.32 7.14 2.41
C GLY A 60 -21.91 6.02 3.38
N SER A 61 -22.67 5.79 4.47
CA SER A 61 -22.48 4.63 5.32
C SER A 61 -23.56 3.58 5.06
N THR A 62 -23.11 2.32 4.97
CA THR A 62 -23.99 1.14 4.92
C THR A 62 -23.81 0.24 6.14
N ARG A 63 -22.65 0.38 6.80
CA ARG A 63 -22.26 -0.46 7.93
C ARG A 63 -22.64 0.12 9.29
N TYR A 64 -22.63 1.43 9.42
CA TYR A 64 -22.89 2.13 10.70
C TYR A 64 -24.20 2.88 10.66
N ALA A 65 -24.94 2.86 11.77
CA ALA A 65 -26.17 3.61 11.87
C ALA A 65 -25.91 5.12 11.89
N GLU A 66 -26.79 5.90 11.24
CA GLU A 66 -26.66 7.36 11.18
C GLU A 66 -26.58 8.00 12.57
N GLY A 67 -27.34 7.48 13.53
CA GLY A 67 -27.33 7.96 14.92
C GLY A 67 -25.97 7.83 15.59
N ASP A 68 -25.27 6.70 15.39
CA ASP A 68 -23.95 6.46 15.96
C ASP A 68 -22.92 7.42 15.35
N LEU A 69 -23.04 7.69 14.05
CA LEU A 69 -22.16 8.62 13.34
C LEU A 69 -22.42 10.07 13.81
N MET A 70 -23.67 10.44 14.00
CA MET A 70 -24.02 11.76 14.54
C MET A 70 -23.44 11.94 15.96
N GLU A 71 -23.65 10.97 16.85
CA GLU A 71 -23.12 11.02 18.21
C GLU A 71 -21.59 11.11 18.23
N ALA A 72 -20.90 10.28 17.47
CA ALA A 72 -19.45 10.25 17.41
C ALA A 72 -18.84 11.52 16.78
N SER A 73 -19.55 12.20 15.88
CA SER A 73 -19.14 13.48 15.33
C SER A 73 -19.03 14.56 16.40
N GLY A 74 -19.78 14.40 17.51
CA GLY A 74 -19.88 15.36 18.60
C GLY A 74 -20.70 16.61 18.24
N LEU A 75 -21.45 16.56 17.15
CA LEU A 75 -22.37 17.63 16.73
C LEU A 75 -23.76 17.35 17.27
N LYS A 76 -24.43 18.40 17.74
CA LYS A 76 -25.78 18.30 18.27
C LYS A 76 -26.70 19.34 17.63
N THR A 77 -27.96 18.98 17.48
CA THR A 77 -29.03 19.94 17.14
C THR A 77 -29.05 21.04 18.18
N GLY A 78 -29.12 22.30 17.75
CA GLY A 78 -29.02 23.48 18.60
C GLY A 78 -27.61 24.06 18.74
N ASP A 79 -26.56 23.33 18.36
CA ASP A 79 -25.21 23.88 18.30
C ASP A 79 -25.11 24.96 17.21
N ASN A 80 -24.19 25.91 17.39
CA ASN A 80 -24.00 26.96 16.39
C ASN A 80 -23.19 26.42 15.20
N ILE A 81 -23.75 26.53 13.99
CA ILE A 81 -23.14 26.03 12.74
C ILE A 81 -21.78 26.70 12.43
N LEU A 82 -21.49 27.89 12.96
CA LEU A 82 -20.25 28.61 12.75
C LEU A 82 -19.16 28.23 13.76
N CYS A 83 -19.53 27.71 14.93
CA CYS A 83 -18.62 27.52 16.05
C CYS A 83 -17.92 26.16 16.10
N PHE A 84 -18.35 25.15 15.33
CA PHE A 84 -17.69 23.86 15.31
C PHE A 84 -16.57 23.76 14.25
N ARG A 85 -15.61 22.90 14.50
CA ARG A 85 -14.55 22.60 13.52
C ARG A 85 -14.95 21.37 12.71
N ALA A 86 -15.24 21.56 11.42
CA ALA A 86 -15.68 20.50 10.52
C ALA A 86 -14.64 19.38 10.38
N SER A 87 -13.34 19.74 10.30
CA SER A 87 -12.26 18.74 10.24
C SER A 87 -12.22 17.88 11.51
N ALA A 88 -12.31 18.51 12.70
CA ALA A 88 -12.25 17.77 13.95
C ALA A 88 -13.45 16.82 14.14
N ALA A 89 -14.62 17.16 13.63
CA ALA A 89 -15.77 16.25 13.62
C ALA A 89 -15.55 15.08 12.67
N GLY A 90 -14.97 15.32 11.50
CA GLY A 90 -14.58 14.27 10.56
C GLY A 90 -13.50 13.34 11.13
N ASP A 91 -12.47 13.92 11.77
CA ASP A 91 -11.36 13.16 12.36
C ASP A 91 -11.86 12.20 13.45
N ARG A 92 -12.79 12.65 14.31
CA ARG A 92 -13.42 11.79 15.34
C ARG A 92 -14.14 10.59 14.75
N LEU A 93 -14.83 10.77 13.61
CA LEU A 93 -15.49 9.67 12.91
C LEU A 93 -14.48 8.66 12.38
N VAL A 94 -13.40 9.14 11.78
CA VAL A 94 -12.32 8.27 11.29
C VAL A 94 -11.64 7.54 12.44
N GLU A 95 -11.38 8.18 13.57
CA GLU A 95 -10.76 7.54 14.73
C GLU A 95 -11.67 6.49 15.38
N ARG A 96 -12.98 6.80 15.51
CA ARG A 96 -13.93 5.93 16.22
C ARG A 96 -14.33 4.70 15.43
N PHE A 97 -14.42 4.82 14.09
CA PHE A 97 -14.93 3.77 13.21
C PHE A 97 -13.85 3.27 12.26
N PRO A 98 -13.32 2.05 12.47
CA PRO A 98 -12.24 1.49 11.66
C PRO A 98 -12.54 1.46 10.15
N TYR A 99 -13.79 1.18 9.77
CA TYR A 99 -14.21 1.09 8.37
C TYR A 99 -14.49 2.45 7.72
N ILE A 100 -14.43 3.56 8.45
CA ILE A 100 -14.53 4.89 7.82
C ILE A 100 -13.14 5.34 7.39
N GLU A 101 -12.93 5.37 6.08
CA GLU A 101 -11.68 5.84 5.48
C GLU A 101 -11.58 7.35 5.49
N ARG A 102 -12.70 8.01 5.21
CA ARG A 102 -12.81 9.47 5.16
C ARG A 102 -14.18 9.92 5.59
N ALA A 103 -14.22 10.98 6.40
CA ALA A 103 -15.43 11.67 6.74
C ALA A 103 -15.30 13.15 6.36
N ARG A 104 -16.18 13.65 5.52
CA ARG A 104 -16.26 15.05 5.12
C ARG A 104 -17.48 15.68 5.78
N VAL A 105 -17.23 16.66 6.63
CA VAL A 105 -18.29 17.44 7.29
C VAL A 105 -18.36 18.81 6.62
N THR A 106 -19.53 19.15 6.09
CA THR A 106 -19.79 20.41 5.38
C THR A 106 -20.96 21.13 5.98
N ARG A 107 -20.87 22.47 6.03
CA ARG A 107 -21.97 23.36 6.45
C ARG A 107 -22.81 23.66 5.23
N VAL A 108 -24.11 23.44 5.35
CA VAL A 108 -25.12 23.79 4.35
C VAL A 108 -26.04 24.83 5.00
N PHE A 109 -25.73 26.09 4.74
CA PHE A 109 -26.50 27.21 5.33
C PHE A 109 -27.96 27.19 4.88
N PRO A 110 -28.89 27.63 5.74
CA PRO A 110 -28.66 28.36 6.99
C PRO A 110 -28.43 27.50 8.24
N ASP A 111 -28.88 26.22 8.29
CA ASP A 111 -29.14 25.45 9.50
C ASP A 111 -28.75 23.97 9.41
N THR A 112 -28.17 23.54 8.30
CA THR A 112 -27.93 22.12 8.04
C THR A 112 -26.43 21.78 8.02
N VAL A 113 -26.06 20.63 8.62
CA VAL A 113 -24.73 20.05 8.52
C VAL A 113 -24.83 18.74 7.76
N SER A 114 -24.02 18.59 6.72
CA SER A 114 -23.91 17.36 5.94
C SER A 114 -22.62 16.61 6.31
N ILE A 115 -22.76 15.35 6.71
CA ILE A 115 -21.68 14.41 6.99
C ILE A 115 -21.66 13.37 5.87
N GLN A 116 -20.62 13.40 5.05
CA GLN A 116 -20.40 12.40 4.00
C GLN A 116 -19.27 11.49 4.44
N VAL A 117 -19.53 10.19 4.55
CA VAL A 117 -18.52 9.20 4.88
C VAL A 117 -18.20 8.34 3.67
N THR A 118 -16.94 7.93 3.59
CA THR A 118 -16.47 6.95 2.61
C THR A 118 -15.99 5.73 3.40
N GLU A 119 -16.60 4.58 3.16
CA GLU A 119 -16.22 3.33 3.81
C GLU A 119 -15.04 2.68 3.09
N SER A 120 -14.21 2.01 3.86
CA SER A 120 -13.13 1.16 3.38
C SER A 120 -13.67 -0.24 3.10
N GLU A 121 -13.25 -0.81 1.99
CA GLU A 121 -13.44 -2.23 1.71
C GLU A 121 -12.28 -3.05 2.26
N VAL A 122 -12.57 -4.31 2.63
CA VAL A 122 -11.53 -5.29 2.97
C VAL A 122 -10.86 -5.73 1.68
N ASN A 123 -9.57 -5.43 1.55
CA ASN A 123 -8.80 -5.81 0.38
C ASN A 123 -7.86 -6.99 0.65
N THR A 124 -7.42 -7.14 1.91
CA THR A 124 -6.30 -7.99 2.25
C THR A 124 -6.52 -8.61 3.62
N ALA A 125 -6.17 -9.89 3.78
CA ALA A 125 -6.17 -10.61 5.03
C ALA A 125 -4.74 -11.06 5.38
N ILE A 126 -4.12 -10.40 6.37
CA ILE A 126 -2.77 -10.71 6.84
C ILE A 126 -2.83 -11.76 7.93
N GLU A 127 -2.09 -12.85 7.77
CA GLU A 127 -1.95 -13.90 8.80
C GLU A 127 -1.02 -13.42 9.93
N THR A 128 -1.45 -13.63 11.15
CA THR A 128 -0.70 -13.36 12.39
C THR A 128 -0.81 -14.54 13.34
N ASP A 129 -0.02 -14.55 14.41
CA ASP A 129 -0.08 -15.60 15.43
C ASP A 129 -1.47 -15.75 16.08
N GLY A 130 -2.26 -14.68 16.10
CA GLY A 130 -3.60 -14.67 16.71
C GLY A 130 -4.76 -14.93 15.74
N GLY A 131 -4.49 -15.04 14.44
CA GLY A 131 -5.50 -15.14 13.38
C GLY A 131 -5.26 -14.12 12.27
N TYR A 132 -6.32 -13.77 11.53
CA TYR A 132 -6.24 -12.88 10.38
C TYR A 132 -6.65 -11.45 10.73
N LEU A 133 -5.80 -10.49 10.39
CA LEU A 133 -6.13 -9.06 10.42
C LEU A 133 -6.63 -8.65 9.05
N LEU A 134 -7.80 -8.01 9.03
CA LEU A 134 -8.38 -7.48 7.80
C LEU A 134 -7.92 -6.05 7.58
N LEU A 135 -7.39 -5.77 6.39
CA LEU A 135 -6.84 -4.46 6.05
C LEU A 135 -7.56 -3.82 4.87
N SER A 136 -7.61 -2.50 4.91
CA SER A 136 -7.98 -1.69 3.76
C SER A 136 -6.83 -1.60 2.75
N GLY A 137 -7.10 -1.16 1.53
CA GLY A 137 -6.08 -0.89 0.52
C GLY A 137 -5.03 0.17 0.91
N ARG A 138 -5.18 0.83 2.06
CA ARG A 138 -4.21 1.78 2.62
C ARG A 138 -3.43 1.25 3.83
N GLY A 139 -3.59 -0.03 4.15
CA GLY A 139 -2.92 -0.65 5.30
C GLY A 139 -3.51 -0.28 6.65
N ARG A 140 -4.75 0.21 6.68
CA ARG A 140 -5.49 0.42 7.92
C ARG A 140 -6.12 -0.88 8.35
N ILE A 141 -5.97 -1.24 9.60
CA ILE A 141 -6.56 -2.42 10.20
C ILE A 141 -8.04 -2.15 10.43
N LEU A 142 -8.88 -2.90 9.74
CA LEU A 142 -10.33 -2.76 9.81
C LEU A 142 -10.92 -3.61 10.91
N GLU A 143 -10.41 -4.85 11.03
CA GLU A 143 -10.93 -5.87 11.93
C GLU A 143 -9.88 -6.94 12.23
N GLY A 144 -10.07 -7.68 13.30
CA GLY A 144 -9.27 -8.83 13.67
C GLY A 144 -8.80 -8.81 15.12
N PRO A 145 -8.17 -9.91 15.56
CA PRO A 145 -7.85 -11.10 14.76
C PRO A 145 -9.07 -12.00 14.53
N ASN A 146 -9.28 -12.42 13.31
CA ASN A 146 -10.36 -13.32 12.91
C ASN A 146 -9.80 -14.74 12.72
N PRO A 147 -10.56 -15.81 13.04
CA PRO A 147 -10.08 -17.19 12.89
C PRO A 147 -9.89 -17.60 11.42
N TYR A 148 -10.62 -16.98 10.50
CA TYR A 148 -10.59 -17.27 9.06
C TYR A 148 -10.56 -15.96 8.26
N PRO A 149 -9.88 -15.94 7.08
CA PRO A 149 -9.99 -14.84 6.16
C PRO A 149 -11.37 -14.81 5.51
N PRO A 150 -11.87 -13.64 5.08
CA PRO A 150 -13.08 -13.55 4.28
C PRO A 150 -12.96 -14.30 2.96
N ASP A 151 -14.08 -14.80 2.45
CA ASP A 151 -14.12 -15.45 1.15
C ASP A 151 -13.69 -14.49 0.04
N GLY A 152 -12.82 -14.98 -0.86
CA GLY A 152 -12.30 -14.20 -1.98
C GLY A 152 -11.14 -13.26 -1.65
N CYS A 153 -10.76 -13.10 -0.38
CA CYS A 153 -9.54 -12.36 0.00
C CYS A 153 -8.32 -13.28 -0.05
N PRO A 154 -7.23 -12.88 -0.71
CA PRO A 154 -5.97 -13.62 -0.63
C PRO A 154 -5.42 -13.60 0.81
N ARG A 155 -4.83 -14.71 1.21
CA ARG A 155 -4.10 -14.82 2.48
C ARG A 155 -2.69 -14.31 2.30
N ILE A 156 -2.30 -13.33 3.11
CA ILE A 156 -0.96 -12.75 3.06
C ILE A 156 -0.17 -13.24 4.25
N ILE A 157 0.97 -13.87 3.99
CA ILE A 157 1.88 -14.36 5.03
C ILE A 157 3.22 -13.65 4.97
N GLY A 158 3.86 -13.52 6.13
CA GLY A 158 5.21 -12.96 6.24
C GLY A 158 5.31 -11.63 6.97
N PHE A 159 4.19 -11.01 7.36
CA PHE A 159 4.23 -9.80 8.19
C PHE A 159 4.62 -10.15 9.63
N GLN A 160 5.51 -9.34 10.22
CA GLN A 160 6.01 -9.52 11.58
C GLN A 160 5.44 -8.41 12.47
N LEU A 161 4.29 -8.68 13.08
CA LEU A 161 3.63 -7.72 13.94
C LEU A 161 3.97 -8.00 15.41
N SER A 162 4.48 -7.00 16.12
CA SER A 162 4.70 -7.09 17.56
C SER A 162 3.38 -6.90 18.30
N GLY A 163 2.71 -8.01 18.64
CA GLY A 163 1.39 -8.01 19.27
C GLY A 163 0.25 -7.86 18.25
N THR A 164 -0.96 -7.67 18.78
CA THR A 164 -2.17 -7.49 17.94
C THR A 164 -2.52 -6.00 17.87
N PRO A 165 -2.29 -5.34 16.73
CA PRO A 165 -2.65 -3.93 16.57
C PRO A 165 -4.16 -3.75 16.66
N ALA A 166 -4.60 -2.63 17.25
CA ALA A 166 -6.03 -2.34 17.41
C ALA A 166 -6.70 -1.99 16.07
N PRO A 167 -7.98 -2.35 15.87
CA PRO A 167 -8.77 -1.85 14.76
C PRO A 167 -8.76 -0.32 14.68
N GLY A 168 -8.67 0.23 13.48
CA GLY A 168 -8.52 1.66 13.22
C GLY A 168 -7.09 2.15 13.16
N SER A 169 -6.11 1.40 13.67
CA SER A 169 -4.67 1.70 13.53
C SER A 169 -4.14 1.34 12.14
N TYR A 170 -2.95 1.83 11.81
CA TYR A 170 -2.23 1.47 10.60
C TYR A 170 -1.12 0.46 10.91
N LEU A 171 -0.67 -0.25 9.89
CA LEU A 171 0.50 -1.12 10.00
C LEU A 171 1.72 -0.34 10.52
N PRO A 172 2.58 -0.98 11.33
CA PRO A 172 3.83 -0.38 11.79
C PRO A 172 4.73 0.05 10.63
N LYS A 173 5.50 1.10 10.82
CA LYS A 173 6.46 1.59 9.80
C LYS A 173 7.50 0.54 9.40
N THR A 174 7.81 -0.39 10.28
CA THR A 174 8.72 -1.51 10.00
C THR A 174 8.20 -2.45 8.92
N GLU A 175 6.88 -2.53 8.75
CA GLU A 175 6.22 -3.37 7.76
C GLU A 175 5.77 -2.59 6.52
N GLN A 176 6.09 -1.30 6.43
CA GLN A 176 5.63 -0.44 5.34
C GLN A 176 6.20 -0.88 3.99
N GLU A 177 7.49 -1.23 3.93
CA GLU A 177 8.13 -1.71 2.68
C GLU A 177 7.45 -2.98 2.17
N ARG A 178 7.15 -3.94 3.09
CA ARG A 178 6.43 -5.17 2.74
C ARG A 178 5.01 -4.88 2.26
N PHE A 179 4.34 -3.91 2.88
CA PHE A 179 3.01 -3.50 2.47
C PHE A 179 3.01 -2.79 1.10
N ASP A 180 3.98 -1.94 0.83
CA ASP A 180 4.13 -1.28 -0.47
C ASP A 180 4.41 -2.29 -1.58
N LEU A 181 5.25 -3.30 -1.30
CA LEU A 181 5.51 -4.42 -2.21
C LEU A 181 4.25 -5.27 -2.45
N LEU A 182 3.47 -5.55 -1.40
CA LEU A 182 2.19 -6.24 -1.52
C LEU A 182 1.26 -5.49 -2.48
N ARG A 183 1.15 -4.18 -2.33
CA ARG A 183 0.32 -3.34 -3.21
C ARG A 183 0.81 -3.35 -4.66
N GLU A 184 2.11 -3.37 -4.89
CA GLU A 184 2.70 -3.51 -6.23
C GLU A 184 2.33 -4.86 -6.85
N ILE A 185 2.40 -5.95 -6.06
CA ILE A 185 1.96 -7.28 -6.50
C ILE A 185 0.46 -7.27 -6.81
N GLU A 186 -0.39 -6.78 -5.91
CA GLU A 186 -1.84 -6.73 -6.12
C GLU A 186 -2.24 -5.90 -7.35
N ALA A 187 -1.57 -4.78 -7.59
CA ALA A 187 -1.79 -3.96 -8.78
C ALA A 187 -1.41 -4.73 -10.05
N GLY A 188 -0.22 -5.33 -10.08
CA GLY A 188 0.23 -6.12 -11.22
C GLY A 188 -0.63 -7.37 -11.48
N LEU A 189 -1.12 -8.04 -10.44
CA LEU A 189 -2.08 -9.15 -10.58
C LEU A 189 -3.38 -8.70 -11.24
N ARG A 190 -3.91 -7.55 -10.81
CA ARG A 190 -5.13 -6.97 -11.36
C ARG A 190 -4.95 -6.54 -12.82
N GLU A 191 -3.87 -5.88 -13.14
CA GLU A 191 -3.52 -5.44 -14.50
C GLU A 191 -3.41 -6.61 -15.49
N ASN A 192 -2.93 -7.75 -15.00
CA ASN A 192 -2.75 -8.95 -15.82
C ASN A 192 -3.90 -9.96 -15.73
N GLY A 193 -5.01 -9.64 -15.03
CA GLY A 193 -6.19 -10.47 -14.92
C GLY A 193 -6.04 -11.72 -14.05
N LEU A 194 -5.04 -11.76 -13.17
CA LEU A 194 -4.82 -12.85 -12.23
C LEU A 194 -5.65 -12.66 -10.95
N SER A 195 -6.94 -12.98 -11.01
CA SER A 195 -7.88 -12.74 -9.90
C SER A 195 -7.99 -13.89 -8.88
N SER A 196 -7.54 -15.11 -9.25
CA SER A 196 -7.72 -16.31 -8.41
C SER A 196 -6.51 -16.61 -7.51
N ILE A 197 -5.87 -15.57 -6.96
CA ILE A 197 -4.77 -15.75 -6.02
C ILE A 197 -5.32 -16.07 -4.64
N SER A 198 -4.88 -17.20 -4.08
CA SER A 198 -5.30 -17.67 -2.76
C SER A 198 -4.33 -17.28 -1.66
N VAL A 199 -3.02 -17.27 -1.96
CA VAL A 199 -1.95 -16.91 -1.02
C VAL A 199 -0.93 -16.03 -1.68
N ILE A 200 -0.42 -15.04 -0.93
CA ILE A 200 0.76 -14.25 -1.27
C ILE A 200 1.77 -14.44 -0.13
N ASP A 201 2.90 -15.05 -0.42
CA ASP A 201 3.96 -15.33 0.54
C ASP A 201 5.08 -14.30 0.44
N LEU A 202 5.18 -13.48 1.48
CA LEU A 202 6.19 -12.43 1.63
C LEU A 202 7.12 -12.69 2.83
N ARG A 203 7.23 -13.94 3.31
CA ARG A 203 8.16 -14.29 4.40
C ARG A 203 9.59 -13.99 4.00
N ASP A 204 9.93 -14.29 2.76
CA ASP A 204 11.22 -13.95 2.17
C ASP A 204 11.00 -13.06 0.92
N LEU A 205 11.50 -11.83 0.96
CA LEU A 205 11.34 -10.86 -0.14
C LEU A 205 12.26 -11.15 -1.33
N ILE A 206 13.18 -12.11 -1.18
CA ILE A 206 14.05 -12.60 -2.27
C ILE A 206 13.43 -13.83 -2.96
N GLU A 207 12.56 -14.56 -2.23
CA GLU A 207 11.87 -15.75 -2.72
C GLU A 207 10.35 -15.66 -2.59
N MET A 208 9.78 -14.57 -3.08
CA MET A 208 8.32 -14.38 -3.06
C MET A 208 7.58 -15.45 -3.86
N ARG A 209 6.43 -15.87 -3.36
CA ARG A 209 5.60 -16.92 -3.97
C ARG A 209 4.13 -16.55 -3.93
N LEU A 210 3.39 -17.01 -4.93
CA LEU A 210 1.93 -16.90 -4.98
C LEU A 210 1.34 -18.31 -5.09
N LEU A 211 0.12 -18.47 -4.61
CA LEU A 211 -0.68 -19.67 -4.89
C LEU A 211 -1.88 -19.27 -5.75
N TYR A 212 -1.89 -19.69 -6.99
CA TYR A 212 -2.96 -19.41 -7.94
C TYR A 212 -3.96 -20.56 -7.94
N ASP A 213 -5.24 -20.22 -7.79
CA ASP A 213 -6.38 -21.15 -7.84
C ASP A 213 -6.22 -22.37 -6.89
N GLY A 214 -5.48 -22.21 -5.80
CA GLY A 214 -5.17 -23.27 -4.85
C GLY A 214 -4.34 -24.44 -5.39
N ARG A 215 -3.84 -24.37 -6.62
CA ARG A 215 -3.23 -25.50 -7.33
C ARG A 215 -1.89 -25.22 -8.02
N LEU A 216 -1.59 -23.99 -8.33
CA LEU A 216 -0.33 -23.61 -9.00
C LEU A 216 0.48 -22.67 -8.10
N ALA A 217 1.64 -23.13 -7.63
CA ALA A 217 2.58 -22.31 -6.91
C ALA A 217 3.44 -21.51 -7.89
N ILE A 218 3.33 -20.19 -7.88
CA ILE A 218 4.11 -19.29 -8.75
C ILE A 218 5.27 -18.75 -7.95
N LYS A 219 6.50 -19.02 -8.38
CA LYS A 219 7.72 -18.44 -7.82
C LYS A 219 8.06 -17.15 -8.54
N LEU A 220 7.91 -16.02 -7.86
CA LEU A 220 8.27 -14.70 -8.37
C LEU A 220 9.75 -14.36 -8.12
N GLY A 221 10.34 -14.93 -7.05
CA GLY A 221 11.68 -14.53 -6.61
C GLY A 221 11.68 -13.12 -6.01
N SER A 222 12.68 -12.30 -6.33
CA SER A 222 12.83 -10.95 -5.82
C SER A 222 11.92 -9.93 -6.52
N ARG A 223 11.85 -8.70 -5.97
CA ARG A 223 11.11 -7.57 -6.55
C ARG A 223 11.60 -7.13 -7.93
N ILE A 224 12.86 -7.47 -8.29
CA ILE A 224 13.43 -7.06 -9.58
C ILE A 224 12.54 -7.55 -10.72
N ASP A 225 12.22 -6.66 -11.66
CA ASP A 225 11.38 -6.95 -12.83
C ASP A 225 9.98 -7.50 -12.51
N LEU A 226 9.42 -7.17 -11.35
CA LEU A 226 8.14 -7.70 -10.89
C LEU A 226 6.99 -7.52 -11.90
N PRO A 227 6.79 -6.37 -12.56
CA PRO A 227 5.73 -6.20 -13.56
C PRO A 227 5.88 -7.18 -14.74
N TYR A 228 7.12 -7.40 -15.19
CA TYR A 228 7.38 -8.38 -16.25
C TYR A 228 7.06 -9.81 -15.80
N LYS A 229 7.48 -10.20 -14.60
CA LYS A 229 7.25 -11.54 -14.07
C LYS A 229 5.76 -11.84 -13.90
N LEU A 230 4.97 -10.87 -13.43
CA LEU A 230 3.53 -11.02 -13.28
C LEU A 230 2.84 -11.15 -14.65
N ARG A 231 3.23 -10.34 -15.63
CA ARG A 231 2.74 -10.45 -17.01
C ARG A 231 3.10 -11.79 -17.63
N ALA A 232 4.34 -12.22 -17.46
CA ALA A 232 4.83 -13.48 -17.96
C ALA A 232 4.10 -14.68 -17.32
N ALA A 233 3.87 -14.65 -16.01
CA ALA A 233 3.08 -15.66 -15.31
C ALA A 233 1.65 -15.74 -15.86
N ALA A 234 1.01 -14.60 -16.07
CA ALA A 234 -0.35 -14.53 -16.64
C ALA A 234 -0.41 -15.12 -18.04
N GLU A 235 0.58 -14.83 -18.87
CA GLU A 235 0.65 -15.33 -20.25
C GLU A 235 0.85 -16.84 -20.29
N VAL A 236 1.76 -17.39 -19.46
CA VAL A 236 1.94 -18.85 -19.35
C VAL A 236 0.69 -19.53 -18.84
N ILE A 237 0.02 -18.97 -17.81
CA ILE A 237 -1.22 -19.53 -17.29
C ILE A 237 -2.30 -19.55 -18.36
N ARG A 238 -2.42 -18.48 -19.14
CA ARG A 238 -3.42 -18.37 -20.22
C ARG A 238 -3.17 -19.34 -21.37
N LEU A 239 -1.90 -19.57 -21.74
CA LEU A 239 -1.53 -20.34 -22.94
C LEU A 239 -1.22 -21.82 -22.66
N SER A 240 -0.65 -22.14 -21.51
CA SER A 240 -0.04 -23.44 -21.25
C SER A 240 -0.58 -24.17 -20.03
N VAL A 241 -1.43 -23.54 -19.20
CA VAL A 241 -1.91 -24.13 -17.96
C VAL A 241 -3.37 -24.51 -18.08
N ASP A 242 -3.63 -25.80 -18.17
CA ASP A 242 -4.99 -26.34 -18.09
C ASP A 242 -5.62 -26.14 -16.70
N SER A 243 -6.97 -26.13 -16.63
CA SER A 243 -7.70 -26.05 -15.35
C SER A 243 -7.39 -27.21 -14.39
N LYS A 244 -6.76 -28.28 -14.88
CA LYS A 244 -6.38 -29.49 -14.12
C LYS A 244 -4.91 -29.51 -13.70
N THR A 245 -4.08 -28.65 -14.28
CA THR A 245 -2.64 -28.61 -14.01
C THR A 245 -2.38 -28.21 -12.56
N VAL A 246 -1.65 -29.07 -11.84
CA VAL A 246 -1.18 -28.83 -10.46
C VAL A 246 0.33 -28.84 -10.46
N GLY A 247 0.98 -27.80 -9.93
CA GLY A 247 2.42 -27.78 -9.97
C GLY A 247 3.04 -26.42 -9.58
N THR A 248 4.23 -26.20 -10.09
CA THR A 248 5.00 -24.98 -9.85
C THR A 248 5.34 -24.28 -11.17
N LEU A 249 5.07 -22.99 -11.23
CA LEU A 249 5.49 -22.09 -12.29
C LEU A 249 6.62 -21.20 -11.75
N ASP A 250 7.83 -21.34 -12.29
CA ASP A 250 8.97 -20.52 -11.90
C ASP A 250 9.19 -19.42 -12.94
N VAL A 251 8.97 -18.17 -12.53
CA VAL A 251 9.20 -16.96 -13.32
C VAL A 251 10.28 -16.06 -12.68
N SER A 252 11.04 -16.60 -11.73
CA SER A 252 12.02 -15.84 -10.94
C SER A 252 13.21 -15.32 -11.75
N VAL A 253 13.56 -16.01 -12.85
CA VAL A 253 14.75 -15.73 -13.67
C VAL A 253 14.36 -15.50 -15.13
N ARG A 254 14.76 -14.34 -15.69
CA ARG A 254 14.63 -14.05 -17.12
C ARG A 254 15.70 -14.77 -17.94
N PRO A 255 15.42 -15.13 -19.18
CA PRO A 255 14.15 -15.17 -19.91
C PRO A 255 13.42 -16.51 -19.76
N THR A 256 13.93 -17.42 -18.93
CA THR A 256 13.49 -18.82 -18.82
C THR A 256 12.35 -18.94 -17.81
N MET A 257 11.19 -19.38 -18.27
CA MET A 257 10.10 -19.79 -17.40
C MET A 257 10.02 -21.32 -17.39
N ARG A 258 9.76 -21.88 -16.20
CA ARG A 258 9.65 -23.33 -16.05
C ARG A 258 8.31 -23.67 -15.43
N LEU A 259 7.50 -24.39 -16.18
CA LEU A 259 6.29 -25.02 -15.67
C LEU A 259 6.62 -26.48 -15.36
N ARG A 260 6.37 -26.91 -14.13
CA ARG A 260 6.56 -28.29 -13.68
C ARG A 260 5.27 -28.79 -13.04
N GLU A 261 4.71 -29.82 -13.64
CA GLU A 261 3.60 -30.54 -13.05
C GLU A 261 4.09 -31.45 -11.95
N ILE A 262 3.60 -31.27 -10.74
CA ILE A 262 3.97 -32.05 -9.57
C ILE A 262 2.76 -32.18 -8.64
N ASN A 263 2.80 -33.15 -7.73
CA ASN A 263 1.87 -33.18 -6.63
C ASN A 263 2.25 -32.10 -5.62
N LEU A 264 1.68 -30.89 -5.78
CA LEU A 264 1.97 -29.73 -4.93
C LEU A 264 1.72 -30.00 -3.44
N TYR A 265 0.83 -30.93 -3.12
CA TYR A 265 0.44 -31.26 -1.74
C TYR A 265 1.29 -32.35 -1.09
N ALA A 266 2.27 -32.89 -1.79
CA ALA A 266 3.27 -33.74 -1.17
C ALA A 266 4.04 -32.97 -0.10
N ALA A 267 4.34 -33.60 1.04
CA ALA A 267 4.93 -32.95 2.20
C ALA A 267 6.27 -32.26 1.89
N ASP A 268 7.05 -32.82 0.99
CA ASP A 268 8.36 -32.35 0.54
C ASP A 268 8.30 -31.26 -0.52
N VAL A 269 7.11 -31.01 -1.08
CA VAL A 269 6.92 -30.06 -2.20
C VAL A 269 6.12 -28.84 -1.80
N TRP A 270 5.28 -28.93 -0.75
CA TRP A 270 4.42 -27.83 -0.32
C TRP A 270 5.24 -26.62 0.14
N PRO A 271 5.23 -25.47 -0.58
CA PRO A 271 6.15 -24.36 -0.31
C PRO A 271 5.63 -23.37 0.74
N PHE A 272 4.37 -23.51 1.18
CA PHE A 272 3.71 -22.63 2.13
C PHE A 272 3.71 -23.24 3.54
N PRO A 273 3.32 -22.49 4.59
CA PRO A 273 3.20 -23.03 5.94
C PRO A 273 2.28 -24.24 5.99
N GLU A 274 2.64 -25.25 6.79
CA GLU A 274 1.85 -26.49 6.92
C GLU A 274 0.45 -26.22 7.47
N SER A 275 0.27 -25.17 8.28
CA SER A 275 -1.04 -24.71 8.76
C SER A 275 -2.03 -24.39 7.63
N MET A 276 -1.53 -23.95 6.48
CA MET A 276 -2.36 -23.61 5.31
C MET A 276 -2.78 -24.83 4.50
N ARG A 277 -2.06 -25.95 4.61
CA ARG A 277 -2.30 -27.14 3.82
C ARG A 277 -3.67 -27.77 4.10
N GLY A 278 -4.02 -27.90 5.37
CA GLY A 278 -5.29 -28.48 5.78
C GLY A 278 -6.52 -27.68 5.34
N ASP A 279 -6.38 -26.38 5.24
CA ASP A 279 -7.46 -25.50 4.77
C ASP A 279 -7.68 -25.65 3.26
N TYR A 280 -6.60 -25.78 2.48
CA TYR A 280 -6.68 -26.03 1.04
C TYR A 280 -7.21 -27.43 0.73
N GLU A 281 -6.83 -28.45 1.50
CA GLU A 281 -7.40 -29.78 1.36
C GLU A 281 -8.91 -29.80 1.58
N ARG A 282 -9.45 -28.94 2.44
CA ARG A 282 -10.90 -28.77 2.63
C ARG A 282 -11.57 -28.02 1.49
N THR A 283 -10.86 -27.07 0.88
CA THR A 283 -11.35 -26.24 -0.23
C THR A 283 -11.31 -27.00 -1.57
N ILE A 284 -10.54 -28.11 -1.66
CA ILE A 284 -10.26 -28.89 -2.86
C ILE A 284 -11.13 -30.17 -3.05
N PRO A 285 -12.27 -30.40 -2.43
CA PRO A 285 -13.11 -31.53 -2.85
C PRO A 285 -13.47 -31.50 -4.34
N LYS A 286 -13.40 -30.31 -4.96
CA LYS A 286 -13.66 -30.10 -6.39
C LYS A 286 -12.45 -30.35 -7.29
N ILE A 287 -11.21 -30.29 -6.77
CA ILE A 287 -9.97 -30.47 -7.52
C ILE A 287 -9.36 -31.86 -7.29
N ARG A 288 -9.70 -32.52 -6.17
CA ARG A 288 -9.17 -33.85 -5.80
C ARG A 288 -9.32 -34.94 -6.87
N PRO A 289 -10.39 -34.98 -7.71
CA PRO A 289 -10.44 -35.92 -8.83
C PRO A 289 -9.48 -35.58 -9.96
N MET A 290 -8.85 -34.42 -9.93
CA MET A 290 -7.99 -33.90 -11.00
C MET A 290 -6.49 -34.08 -10.73
N ILE A 291 -6.11 -34.42 -9.50
CA ILE A 291 -4.71 -34.75 -9.17
C ILE A 291 -4.47 -36.18 -9.66
N PRO A 292 -3.59 -36.42 -10.65
CA PRO A 292 -3.21 -37.76 -11.03
C PRO A 292 -2.69 -38.46 -9.78
N LYS A 293 -3.33 -39.59 -9.40
CA LYS A 293 -2.78 -40.45 -8.36
C LYS A 293 -1.45 -40.91 -8.88
N LEU A 294 -0.32 -40.40 -8.34
CA LEU A 294 0.98 -40.95 -8.61
C LEU A 294 0.84 -42.47 -8.41
N PRO A 295 1.30 -43.29 -9.33
CA PRO A 295 1.32 -44.74 -9.13
C PRO A 295 2.09 -44.97 -7.83
N GLU A 296 1.37 -45.54 -6.83
CA GLU A 296 2.01 -46.03 -5.61
C GLU A 296 3.17 -46.90 -6.10
N ALA A 297 4.40 -46.48 -5.80
CA ALA A 297 5.55 -47.29 -6.06
C ALA A 297 5.28 -48.63 -5.37
N SER A 298 4.92 -49.62 -6.17
CA SER A 298 4.66 -50.98 -5.68
C SER A 298 5.99 -51.48 -5.11
N SER A 299 6.07 -51.40 -3.80
CA SER A 299 7.14 -52.04 -3.01
C SER A 299 6.94 -53.56 -3.06
N SER A 300 7.11 -54.14 -4.21
CA SER A 300 7.28 -55.59 -4.38
C SER A 300 7.82 -55.92 -5.76
N ALA A 301 9.11 -55.64 -5.99
CA ALA A 301 9.87 -56.34 -6.97
C ALA A 301 10.93 -57.17 -6.24
N PRO A 302 10.98 -58.50 -6.41
CA PRO A 302 12.03 -59.31 -5.82
C PRO A 302 13.36 -58.93 -6.45
N ALA A 303 14.39 -58.88 -5.61
CA ALA A 303 15.76 -58.68 -6.06
C ALA A 303 16.17 -59.81 -7.00
N GLU A 304 16.13 -59.55 -8.30
CA GLU A 304 16.69 -60.43 -9.30
C GLU A 304 18.18 -60.06 -9.47
N SER A 305 19.02 -60.99 -9.05
CA SER A 305 20.47 -60.92 -9.06
C SER A 305 21.00 -60.81 -10.50
N LEU A 306 21.56 -59.68 -10.86
CA LEU A 306 22.35 -59.53 -12.08
C LEU A 306 23.73 -60.16 -11.88
N PRO A 307 24.22 -60.91 -12.88
CA PRO A 307 25.59 -61.51 -12.83
C PRO A 307 26.66 -60.42 -13.05
N PRO A 308 27.88 -60.63 -12.51
CA PRO A 308 28.94 -59.64 -12.59
C PRO A 308 29.45 -59.49 -14.03
N ALA A 309 29.30 -58.29 -14.57
CA ALA A 309 29.92 -57.96 -15.86
C ALA A 309 31.44 -57.76 -15.71
N SER A 310 32.14 -58.53 -16.43
CA SER A 310 33.61 -58.52 -16.57
C SER A 310 34.15 -57.18 -17.05
N LEU A 311 35.12 -56.67 -16.33
CA LEU A 311 35.98 -55.56 -16.73
C LEU A 311 36.82 -56.01 -17.93
N GLN A 312 36.61 -55.42 -19.08
CA GLN A 312 37.59 -55.36 -20.15
C GLN A 312 37.92 -53.90 -20.41
N GLN A 313 39.16 -53.57 -20.05
CA GLN A 313 39.86 -52.39 -20.51
C GLN A 313 40.36 -52.62 -21.95
N PRO A 314 40.36 -51.64 -22.82
CA PRO A 314 41.33 -51.52 -23.86
C PRO A 314 42.40 -50.49 -23.53
N GLU A 315 43.62 -50.98 -23.34
CA GLU A 315 44.82 -50.17 -23.51
C GLU A 315 44.94 -49.73 -24.97
N THR A 316 45.29 -48.46 -25.19
CA THR A 316 46.02 -48.08 -26.41
C THR A 316 46.77 -46.78 -26.10
N GLU A 317 48.05 -46.95 -25.88
CA GLU A 317 49.28 -46.36 -26.41
C GLU A 317 49.23 -44.87 -26.82
N LEU A 318 50.06 -44.09 -26.11
CA LEU A 318 50.67 -42.84 -26.52
C LEU A 318 51.78 -43.07 -27.53
N PRO A 319 52.12 -42.15 -28.41
CA PRO A 319 53.49 -41.70 -28.49
C PRO A 319 53.65 -40.23 -28.26
N GLY A 320 54.71 -39.88 -27.55
CA GLY A 320 55.23 -38.58 -27.29
C GLY A 320 55.93 -37.95 -28.50
N ASP A 321 56.21 -36.73 -28.44
CA ASP A 321 57.53 -36.11 -28.40
C ASP A 321 57.46 -34.59 -28.43
N GLU A 322 58.29 -34.02 -27.55
CA GLU A 322 59.26 -32.92 -27.65
C GLU A 322 58.67 -31.49 -27.98
N ALA A 323 58.74 -30.62 -27.03
CA ALA A 323 59.81 -29.70 -26.69
C ALA A 323 59.86 -28.45 -27.61
N GLU A 324 59.66 -27.30 -27.08
CA GLU A 324 60.59 -26.17 -26.95
C GLU A 324 59.87 -24.87 -26.50
N THR A 325 60.33 -24.37 -25.38
CA THR A 325 60.31 -22.93 -25.05
C THR A 325 61.58 -22.31 -25.64
N PRO A 326 61.70 -21.04 -25.98
CA PRO A 326 61.91 -20.05 -24.94
C PRO A 326 61.43 -18.58 -25.25
N GLY A 327 61.19 -17.83 -24.19
CA GLY A 327 61.88 -16.59 -23.86
C GLY A 327 61.46 -15.29 -24.51
N GLY A 328 61.35 -14.28 -23.68
CA GLY A 328 61.74 -12.90 -24.00
C GLY A 328 60.72 -11.80 -23.67
N GLU A 329 60.87 -11.24 -22.47
CA GLU A 329 61.17 -9.85 -22.15
C GLU A 329 60.17 -8.76 -22.61
N ALA A 330 59.51 -8.10 -21.64
CA ALA A 330 59.81 -6.79 -21.06
C ALA A 330 59.64 -5.60 -22.00
N GLY A 331 58.93 -4.61 -21.57
CA GLY A 331 58.86 -3.29 -22.17
C GLY A 331 57.80 -2.39 -21.50
N GLU A 332 58.32 -1.59 -20.63
CA GLU A 332 57.78 -0.47 -19.85
C GLU A 332 57.04 0.60 -20.66
N ALA A 333 56.14 1.24 -19.94
CA ALA A 333 56.00 2.65 -19.65
C ALA A 333 55.41 3.62 -20.68
N SER A 334 54.58 4.46 -20.10
CA SER A 334 54.42 5.93 -20.25
C SER A 334 53.04 6.38 -20.68
N SER A 335 52.24 6.87 -19.69
CA SER A 335 52.02 8.28 -19.42
C SER A 335 51.36 9.08 -20.55
N ALA A 336 50.22 9.64 -20.26
CA ALA A 336 49.83 11.05 -20.32
C ALA A 336 48.41 11.34 -20.84
N GLU A 337 47.72 12.07 -19.99
CA GLU A 337 46.86 13.25 -20.26
C GLU A 337 45.52 13.10 -20.95
N ALA A 338 44.51 13.53 -20.15
CA ALA A 338 43.20 14.02 -20.58
C ALA A 338 43.30 15.35 -21.36
N PRO A 339 42.30 15.77 -22.16
CA PRO A 339 41.26 16.61 -21.57
C PRO A 339 39.82 16.33 -22.04
N GLU A 340 38.89 16.58 -21.14
CA GLU A 340 37.66 17.39 -21.15
C GLU A 340 37.07 17.78 -22.53
N GLU A 341 35.86 17.28 -22.80
CA GLU A 341 34.76 18.06 -23.41
C GLU A 341 33.49 17.24 -23.34
N ALA A 342 32.48 17.82 -22.68
CA ALA A 342 31.08 17.34 -22.74
C ALA A 342 30.43 17.86 -24.03
N PRO A 343 29.47 17.13 -24.58
CA PRO A 343 28.31 17.74 -25.24
C PRO A 343 26.97 17.20 -24.72
N GLN A 344 26.16 18.14 -24.34
CA GLN A 344 24.71 18.36 -24.50
C GLN A 344 23.79 17.16 -24.76
N GLU A 345 22.87 17.07 -23.83
CA GLU A 345 21.64 16.30 -23.82
C GLU A 345 20.77 16.67 -25.06
N GLU A 346 20.44 15.69 -25.87
CA GLU A 346 19.24 15.67 -26.68
C GLU A 346 18.32 14.58 -26.11
N GLU A 347 17.21 15.04 -25.52
CA GLU A 347 16.07 14.20 -25.15
C GLU A 347 15.42 13.64 -26.44
N GLU A 348 15.69 12.38 -26.75
CA GLU A 348 14.83 11.59 -27.65
C GLU A 348 13.86 10.78 -26.80
N GLU A 349 12.61 11.24 -26.74
CA GLU A 349 11.45 10.42 -26.36
C GLU A 349 11.32 9.25 -27.32
N THR A 350 11.88 8.11 -26.97
CA THR A 350 11.51 6.85 -27.60
C THR A 350 10.38 6.21 -26.80
N SER A 351 9.18 6.24 -27.35
CA SER A 351 8.07 5.38 -26.98
C SER A 351 8.51 3.92 -27.16
N ASP A 352 8.86 3.28 -26.06
CA ASP A 352 9.11 1.82 -25.99
C ASP A 352 7.76 1.10 -26.03
N ASP A 353 7.26 0.84 -27.22
CA ASP A 353 6.24 -0.19 -27.47
C ASP A 353 6.91 -1.54 -27.28
N GLY A 354 6.99 -1.97 -26.01
CA GLY A 354 7.67 -3.20 -25.60
C GLY A 354 7.04 -4.47 -26.16
N GLU A 355 7.45 -4.84 -27.36
CA GLU A 355 7.22 -6.14 -27.92
C GLU A 355 8.00 -7.19 -27.08
N LEU A 356 7.26 -8.13 -26.47
CA LEU A 356 7.81 -9.19 -25.65
C LEU A 356 8.74 -10.08 -26.49
N PRO A 357 9.95 -10.41 -26.03
CA PRO A 357 10.75 -11.44 -26.67
C PRO A 357 10.01 -12.78 -26.62
N PRO A 358 10.20 -13.67 -27.59
CA PRO A 358 9.50 -14.95 -27.65
C PRO A 358 9.76 -15.76 -26.39
N LEU A 359 8.67 -16.19 -25.73
CA LEU A 359 8.70 -16.98 -24.51
C LEU A 359 9.11 -18.41 -24.82
N THR A 360 10.20 -18.89 -24.23
CA THR A 360 10.59 -20.30 -24.29
C THR A 360 10.05 -21.01 -23.06
N VAL A 361 9.02 -21.82 -23.23
CA VAL A 361 8.48 -22.71 -22.21
C VAL A 361 9.23 -24.01 -22.28
N ILE A 362 9.91 -24.39 -21.21
CA ILE A 362 10.58 -25.70 -21.08
C ILE A 362 9.69 -26.56 -20.18
N GLU A 363 9.04 -27.56 -20.76
CA GLU A 363 8.39 -28.63 -20.02
C GLU A 363 9.46 -29.58 -19.52
N ALA A 364 9.47 -29.82 -18.22
CA ALA A 364 10.46 -30.71 -17.58
C ALA A 364 9.76 -31.79 -16.75
#